data_8876c910678df0ccff48a5b7ec4dfb84
#
_entry.id   8876c910678df0ccff48a5b7ec4dfb84
#
_cell.length_a   1.000
_cell.length_b   1.000
_cell.length_c   1.000
_cell.angle_alpha   90.00
_cell.angle_beta   90.00
_cell.angle_gamma   90.00
#
_symmetry.space_group_name_H-M   'P 1'
#
loop_
_entity.id
_entity.type
_entity.pdbx_description
1 polymer ?
#
loop_
_entity_poly.entity_id
_entity_poly.type
_entity_poly.pdbx_seq_one_letter_code
_entity_poly.pdbx_strand_id
1 'polypeptide(L)'
;TTCGMLKELGRQGVKPKLVIGLTSSSSLETLQGCAAEAEAIIIPTSFAPVTPEARAAADRAAKFNGSLDLHSGAAYEIVAILKDVIEGEGVLAKPDTVQADRAKIRNGLSKLTETKGLIGISKRTEEGEAVKPFLFVHAKGGKWEVLHNPTK
;
A
#
# COMPACT_ATOMS: atom_id res chain seq x y z
N THR A 1 9.13 -17.00 3.68
CA THR A 1 8.84 -15.64 4.21
C THR A 1 10.14 -14.86 4.39
N THR A 2 10.10 -13.54 4.36
CA THR A 2 11.26 -12.66 4.62
C THR A 2 11.91 -12.98 5.97
N CYS A 3 11.13 -13.12 7.02
CA CYS A 3 11.64 -13.49 8.34
C CYS A 3 12.36 -14.84 8.37
N GLY A 4 11.84 -15.85 7.67
CA GLY A 4 12.52 -17.15 7.59
C GLY A 4 13.89 -17.05 6.96
N MET A 5 14.02 -16.29 5.88
CA MET A 5 15.30 -16.02 5.22
C MET A 5 16.27 -15.27 6.15
N LEU A 6 15.83 -14.20 6.79
CA LEU A 6 16.65 -13.36 7.65
C LEU A 6 17.17 -14.16 8.87
N LYS A 7 16.29 -14.94 9.50
CA LYS A 7 16.66 -15.84 10.62
C LYS A 7 17.67 -16.91 10.19
N GLU A 8 17.49 -17.46 8.99
CA GLU A 8 18.43 -18.46 8.46
C GLU A 8 19.80 -17.86 8.17
N LEU A 9 19.86 -16.65 7.57
CA LEU A 9 21.11 -15.92 7.38
C LEU A 9 21.83 -15.72 8.73
N GLY A 10 21.09 -15.29 9.76
CA GLY A 10 21.63 -15.14 11.12
C GLY A 10 22.16 -16.47 11.69
N ARG A 11 21.41 -17.56 11.53
CA ARG A 11 21.81 -18.91 11.99
C ARG A 11 23.07 -19.39 11.31
N GLN A 12 23.26 -19.05 10.03
CA GLN A 12 24.46 -19.40 9.26
C GLN A 12 25.66 -18.44 9.49
N GLY A 13 25.48 -17.43 10.35
CA GLY A 13 26.52 -16.43 10.60
C GLY A 13 26.78 -15.48 9.43
N VAL A 14 25.90 -15.47 8.43
CA VAL A 14 26.02 -14.58 7.27
C VAL A 14 25.55 -13.18 7.65
N LYS A 15 26.45 -12.21 7.49
CA LYS A 15 26.19 -10.79 7.79
C LYS A 15 26.31 -9.97 6.50
N PRO A 16 25.23 -9.85 5.71
CA PRO A 16 25.26 -9.02 4.51
C PRO A 16 25.47 -7.55 4.86
N LYS A 17 26.21 -6.82 4.02
CA LYS A 17 26.40 -5.37 4.20
C LYS A 17 25.10 -4.58 4.01
N LEU A 18 24.21 -5.09 3.18
CA LEU A 18 22.95 -4.49 2.84
C LEU A 18 21.94 -5.58 2.52
N VAL A 19 20.71 -5.43 3.01
CA VAL A 19 19.56 -6.25 2.63
C VAL A 19 18.51 -5.35 2.03
N ILE A 20 18.12 -5.65 0.79
CA ILE A 20 17.01 -4.98 0.12
C ILE A 20 15.89 -6.00 -0.02
N GLY A 21 14.74 -5.71 0.58
CA GLY A 21 13.56 -6.56 0.50
C GLY A 21 12.64 -6.18 -0.66
N LEU A 22 11.67 -7.05 -0.92
CA LEU A 22 10.57 -6.75 -1.84
C LEU A 22 9.51 -5.91 -1.14
N THR A 23 8.69 -5.22 -1.92
CA THR A 23 7.57 -4.39 -1.43
C THR A 23 6.66 -5.16 -0.46
N SER A 24 6.38 -6.44 -0.73
CA SER A 24 5.59 -7.31 0.15
C SER A 24 6.21 -7.55 1.54
N SER A 25 7.50 -7.28 1.70
CA SER A 25 8.19 -7.41 2.99
C SER A 25 7.99 -6.20 3.91
N SER A 26 7.35 -5.12 3.44
CA SER A 26 7.05 -3.93 4.25
C SER A 26 5.83 -4.11 5.17
N SER A 27 5.34 -5.33 5.35
CA SER A 27 4.24 -5.62 6.25
C SER A 27 4.66 -5.48 7.72
N LEU A 28 3.68 -5.26 8.59
CA LEU A 28 3.88 -5.27 10.04
C LEU A 28 4.34 -6.63 10.55
N GLU A 29 3.94 -7.72 9.90
CA GLU A 29 4.37 -9.08 10.25
C GLU A 29 5.90 -9.24 10.22
N THR A 30 6.59 -8.56 9.30
CA THR A 30 8.06 -8.58 9.26
C THR A 30 8.64 -7.98 10.52
N LEU A 31 8.10 -6.85 10.99
CA LEU A 31 8.56 -6.21 12.24
C LEU A 31 8.17 -7.01 13.48
N GLN A 32 6.99 -7.62 13.50
CA GLN A 32 6.52 -8.42 14.64
C GLN A 32 7.23 -9.77 14.73
N GLY A 33 7.51 -10.39 13.57
CA GLY A 33 8.07 -11.74 13.52
C GLY A 33 9.59 -11.81 13.61
N CYS A 34 10.32 -10.77 13.22
CA CYS A 34 11.78 -10.79 13.16
C CYS A 34 12.42 -9.37 13.21
N ALA A 35 12.00 -8.55 14.16
CA ALA A 35 12.47 -7.17 14.27
C ALA A 35 14.01 -7.07 14.33
N ALA A 36 14.66 -7.93 15.10
CA ALA A 36 16.10 -7.91 15.28
C ALA A 36 16.84 -8.29 13.99
N GLU A 37 16.38 -9.31 13.29
CA GLU A 37 17.00 -9.80 12.06
C GLU A 37 16.66 -8.88 10.87
N ALA A 38 15.54 -8.14 10.95
CA ALA A 38 15.12 -7.20 9.92
C ALA A 38 15.72 -5.80 10.11
N GLU A 39 16.49 -5.57 11.18
CA GLU A 39 17.09 -4.25 11.42
C GLU A 39 17.89 -3.77 10.22
N ALA A 40 17.66 -2.53 9.80
CA ALA A 40 18.27 -1.88 8.64
C ALA A 40 17.89 -2.47 7.25
N ILE A 41 16.96 -3.42 7.15
CA ILE A 41 16.45 -3.84 5.82
C ILE A 41 15.81 -2.63 5.13
N ILE A 42 16.12 -2.44 3.84
CA ILE A 42 15.54 -1.39 3.01
C ILE A 42 14.47 -2.00 2.10
N ILE A 43 13.31 -1.38 2.03
CA ILE A 43 12.17 -1.88 1.25
C ILE A 43 11.52 -0.75 0.48
N PRO A 44 11.30 -0.90 -0.84
CA PRO A 44 10.39 -0.02 -1.57
C PRO A 44 8.96 -0.31 -1.15
N THR A 45 8.16 0.72 -0.89
CA THR A 45 6.74 0.58 -0.55
C THR A 45 5.90 1.67 -1.18
N SER A 46 4.66 1.37 -1.51
CA SER A 46 3.68 2.35 -1.98
C SER A 46 2.79 2.88 -0.86
N PHE A 47 3.15 2.66 0.40
CA PHE A 47 2.45 3.23 1.55
C PHE A 47 3.40 3.53 2.71
N ALA A 48 3.33 4.76 3.19
CA ALA A 48 3.77 5.19 4.52
C ALA A 48 2.98 6.47 4.87
N PRO A 49 2.82 6.82 6.15
CA PRO A 49 2.04 7.99 6.59
C PRO A 49 2.82 9.32 6.37
N VAL A 50 3.23 9.59 5.13
CA VAL A 50 4.06 10.75 4.76
C VAL A 50 3.23 11.97 4.34
N THR A 51 1.99 11.77 3.87
CA THR A 51 1.06 12.82 3.48
C THR A 51 0.02 13.08 4.57
N PRO A 52 -0.66 14.23 4.58
CA PRO A 52 -1.79 14.44 5.50
C PRO A 52 -2.89 13.40 5.35
N GLU A 53 -3.20 13.00 4.12
CA GLU A 53 -4.21 11.98 3.81
C GLU A 53 -3.83 10.60 4.36
N ALA A 54 -2.58 10.18 4.15
CA ALA A 54 -2.07 8.90 4.66
C ALA A 54 -2.05 8.87 6.19
N ARG A 55 -1.66 9.98 6.84
CA ARG A 55 -1.73 10.10 8.31
C ARG A 55 -3.16 10.03 8.82
N ALA A 56 -4.07 10.79 8.22
CA ALA A 56 -5.48 10.76 8.61
C ALA A 56 -6.12 9.37 8.41
N ALA A 57 -5.72 8.62 7.39
CA ALA A 57 -6.16 7.25 7.20
C ALA A 57 -5.59 6.31 8.26
N ALA A 58 -4.30 6.43 8.59
CA ALA A 58 -3.66 5.66 9.66
C ALA A 58 -4.29 5.94 11.04
N ASP A 59 -4.57 7.21 11.35
CA ASP A 59 -5.23 7.61 12.60
C ASP A 59 -6.66 7.05 12.69
N ARG A 60 -7.39 6.97 11.57
CA ARG A 60 -8.70 6.31 11.54
C ARG A 60 -8.59 4.82 11.80
N ALA A 61 -7.63 4.13 11.19
CA ALA A 61 -7.41 2.71 11.43
C ALA A 61 -7.07 2.43 12.90
N ALA A 62 -6.24 3.26 13.52
CA ALA A 62 -5.84 3.13 14.92
C ALA A 62 -7.04 3.21 15.89
N LYS A 63 -8.08 3.99 15.57
CA LYS A 63 -9.32 4.07 16.39
C LYS A 63 -10.09 2.75 16.45
N PHE A 64 -9.85 1.85 15.52
CA PHE A 64 -10.45 0.51 15.47
C PHE A 64 -9.44 -0.60 15.83
N ASN A 65 -8.39 -0.25 16.58
CA ASN A 65 -7.29 -1.14 16.93
C ASN A 65 -6.59 -1.77 15.71
N GLY A 66 -6.68 -1.11 14.56
CA GLY A 66 -6.05 -1.50 13.32
C GLY A 66 -4.80 -0.68 13.03
N SER A 67 -4.08 -1.09 12.01
CA SER A 67 -2.95 -0.34 11.46
C SER A 67 -3.01 -0.39 9.94
N LEU A 68 -2.51 0.65 9.29
CA LEU A 68 -2.35 0.64 7.85
C LEU A 68 -0.91 0.26 7.48
N ASP A 69 -0.82 -0.73 6.62
CA ASP A 69 0.38 -1.12 5.89
C ASP A 69 0.15 -0.97 4.38
N LEU A 70 1.07 -1.50 3.57
CA LEU A 70 0.95 -1.52 2.11
C LEU A 70 -0.40 -2.11 1.63
N HIS A 71 -0.80 -3.26 2.20
CA HIS A 71 -1.98 -4.00 1.72
C HIS A 71 -3.29 -3.35 2.16
N SER A 72 -3.39 -2.99 3.41
CA SER A 72 -4.57 -2.29 3.95
C SER A 72 -4.70 -0.87 3.40
N GLY A 73 -3.59 -0.18 3.16
CA GLY A 73 -3.57 1.10 2.46
C GLY A 73 -4.10 0.98 1.03
N ALA A 74 -3.66 -0.04 0.27
CA ALA A 74 -4.17 -0.31 -1.07
C ALA A 74 -5.67 -0.64 -1.08
N ALA A 75 -6.13 -1.46 -0.13
CA ALA A 75 -7.57 -1.76 0.02
C ALA A 75 -8.38 -0.49 0.32
N TYR A 76 -7.89 0.40 1.17
CA TYR A 76 -8.50 1.69 1.44
C TYR A 76 -8.64 2.54 0.17
N GLU A 77 -7.58 2.63 -0.65
CA GLU A 77 -7.61 3.35 -1.92
C GLU A 77 -8.63 2.75 -2.91
N ILE A 78 -8.72 1.41 -3.00
CA ILE A 78 -9.69 0.73 -3.87
C ILE A 78 -11.12 1.12 -3.49
N VAL A 79 -11.45 1.17 -2.20
CA VAL A 79 -12.79 1.58 -1.75
C VAL A 79 -13.07 3.03 -2.12
N ALA A 80 -12.10 3.93 -1.98
CA ALA A 80 -12.25 5.33 -2.37
C ALA A 80 -12.48 5.47 -3.88
N ILE A 81 -11.70 4.76 -4.71
CA ILE A 81 -11.87 4.75 -6.17
C ILE A 81 -13.25 4.23 -6.56
N LEU A 82 -13.70 3.12 -5.97
CA LEU A 82 -15.02 2.57 -6.24
C LEU A 82 -16.13 3.54 -5.85
N LYS A 83 -16.01 4.22 -4.70
CA LYS A 83 -16.95 5.25 -4.28
C LYS A 83 -17.06 6.35 -5.33
N ASP A 84 -15.93 6.91 -5.76
CA ASP A 84 -15.90 8.00 -6.73
C ASP A 84 -16.52 7.58 -8.08
N VAL A 85 -16.26 6.36 -8.53
CA VAL A 85 -16.87 5.80 -9.76
C VAL A 85 -18.37 5.58 -9.60
N ILE A 86 -18.82 5.02 -8.48
CA ILE A 86 -20.23 4.76 -8.20
C ILE A 86 -21.02 6.08 -8.19
N GLU A 87 -20.49 7.09 -7.52
CA GLU A 87 -21.11 8.42 -7.44
C GLU A 87 -21.07 9.12 -8.80
N GLY A 88 -19.92 9.11 -9.48
CA GLY A 88 -19.70 9.80 -10.76
C GLY A 88 -20.54 9.23 -11.91
N GLU A 89 -20.72 7.90 -11.97
CA GLU A 89 -21.52 7.24 -13.00
C GLU A 89 -23.03 7.16 -12.65
N GLY A 90 -23.45 7.66 -11.51
CA GLY A 90 -24.86 7.67 -11.09
C GLY A 90 -25.44 6.25 -10.95
N VAL A 91 -24.74 5.38 -10.24
CA VAL A 91 -25.19 4.02 -9.91
C VAL A 91 -26.39 4.10 -8.97
N LEU A 92 -27.46 3.38 -9.27
CA LEU A 92 -28.71 3.46 -8.51
C LEU A 92 -28.80 2.43 -7.39
N ALA A 93 -28.07 1.34 -7.47
CA ALA A 93 -28.03 0.23 -6.51
C ALA A 93 -29.44 -0.38 -6.23
N LYS A 94 -30.27 -0.51 -7.27
CA LYS A 94 -31.60 -1.13 -7.16
C LYS A 94 -31.61 -2.53 -7.77
N PRO A 95 -32.46 -3.45 -7.32
CA PRO A 95 -32.53 -4.82 -7.84
C PRO A 95 -32.77 -4.89 -9.37
N ASP A 96 -33.55 -3.97 -9.91
CA ASP A 96 -33.89 -3.89 -11.34
C ASP A 96 -32.82 -3.22 -12.19
N THR A 97 -31.84 -2.53 -11.58
CA THR A 97 -30.76 -1.83 -12.29
C THR A 97 -29.41 -2.55 -12.26
N VAL A 98 -29.29 -3.70 -11.60
CA VAL A 98 -28.02 -4.40 -11.33
C VAL A 98 -27.13 -4.55 -12.58
N GLN A 99 -27.70 -4.95 -13.73
CA GLN A 99 -26.90 -5.15 -14.95
C GLN A 99 -26.41 -3.81 -15.53
N ALA A 100 -27.27 -2.80 -15.54
CA ALA A 100 -26.93 -1.45 -15.97
C ALA A 100 -25.88 -0.82 -15.05
N ASP A 101 -26.03 -0.98 -13.73
CA ASP A 101 -25.11 -0.45 -12.73
C ASP A 101 -23.73 -1.12 -12.81
N ARG A 102 -23.66 -2.42 -13.04
CA ARG A 102 -22.39 -3.12 -13.30
C ARG A 102 -21.68 -2.59 -14.55
N ALA A 103 -22.44 -2.34 -15.62
CA ALA A 103 -21.89 -1.75 -16.85
C ALA A 103 -21.34 -0.34 -16.59
N LYS A 104 -22.04 0.48 -15.83
CA LYS A 104 -21.62 1.82 -15.41
C LYS A 104 -20.30 1.76 -14.61
N ILE A 105 -20.23 0.91 -13.58
CA ILE A 105 -19.01 0.75 -12.77
C ILE A 105 -17.83 0.30 -13.65
N ARG A 106 -18.01 -0.72 -14.48
CA ARG A 106 -16.97 -1.18 -15.40
C ARG A 106 -16.49 -0.07 -16.34
N ASN A 107 -17.41 0.66 -16.94
CA ASN A 107 -17.09 1.74 -17.88
C ASN A 107 -16.43 2.92 -17.15
N GLY A 108 -16.87 3.27 -15.93
CA GLY A 108 -16.22 4.29 -15.10
C GLY A 108 -14.79 3.90 -14.75
N LEU A 109 -14.56 2.66 -14.31
CA LEU A 109 -13.22 2.16 -14.01
C LEU A 109 -12.30 2.14 -15.25
N SER A 110 -12.83 1.80 -16.43
CA SER A 110 -12.05 1.75 -17.69
C SER A 110 -11.62 3.12 -18.21
N LYS A 111 -12.31 4.19 -17.82
CA LYS A 111 -12.00 5.58 -18.20
C LYS A 111 -10.98 6.24 -17.27
N LEU A 112 -10.64 5.62 -16.14
CA LEU A 112 -9.70 6.20 -15.19
C LEU A 112 -8.30 6.23 -15.78
N THR A 113 -7.76 7.41 -15.99
CA THR A 113 -6.37 7.64 -16.42
C THR A 113 -5.46 7.92 -15.22
N GLU A 114 -6.03 8.45 -14.14
CA GLU A 114 -5.33 8.70 -12.89
C GLU A 114 -6.27 8.59 -11.69
N THR A 115 -5.71 8.33 -10.52
CA THR A 115 -6.43 8.27 -9.25
C THR A 115 -5.62 8.94 -8.14
N LYS A 116 -6.28 9.65 -7.24
CA LYS A 116 -5.63 10.22 -6.05
C LYS A 116 -5.50 9.12 -4.99
N GLY A 117 -4.27 8.68 -4.76
CA GLY A 117 -3.94 7.73 -3.70
C GLY A 117 -3.47 8.41 -2.41
N LEU A 118 -3.17 7.61 -1.40
CA LEU A 118 -2.74 8.07 -0.08
C LEU A 118 -1.37 8.77 -0.09
N ILE A 119 -0.48 8.39 -1.02
CA ILE A 119 0.87 8.97 -1.11
C ILE A 119 1.11 9.77 -2.39
N GLY A 120 0.07 10.05 -3.16
CA GLY A 120 0.14 10.83 -4.40
C GLY A 120 -0.76 10.30 -5.49
N ILE A 121 -0.56 10.81 -6.70
CA ILE A 121 -1.36 10.43 -7.87
C ILE A 121 -0.79 9.15 -8.47
N SER A 122 -1.65 8.18 -8.69
CA SER A 122 -1.37 6.99 -9.49
C SER A 122 -1.89 7.20 -10.91
N LYS A 123 -1.07 6.94 -11.91
CA LYS A 123 -1.46 6.99 -13.32
C LYS A 123 -1.72 5.58 -13.83
N ARG A 124 -2.59 5.46 -14.83
CA ARG A 124 -2.81 4.18 -15.52
C ARG A 124 -2.15 4.21 -16.89
N THR A 125 -1.52 3.09 -17.26
CA THR A 125 -1.04 2.85 -18.62
C THR A 125 -2.21 2.47 -19.53
N GLU A 126 -1.96 2.42 -20.83
CA GLU A 126 -2.95 1.94 -21.82
C GLU A 126 -3.32 0.47 -21.58
N GLU A 127 -2.40 -0.33 -21.06
CA GLU A 127 -2.61 -1.73 -20.69
C GLU A 127 -3.38 -1.88 -19.36
N GLY A 128 -3.68 -0.79 -18.67
CA GLY A 128 -4.43 -0.77 -17.41
C GLY A 128 -3.59 -0.97 -16.16
N GLU A 129 -2.27 -0.97 -16.27
CA GLU A 129 -1.37 -1.03 -15.13
C GLU A 129 -1.36 0.30 -14.35
N ALA A 130 -1.20 0.21 -13.04
CA ALA A 130 -1.10 1.38 -12.17
C ALA A 130 0.37 1.73 -11.91
N VAL A 131 0.79 2.90 -12.39
CA VAL A 131 2.09 3.50 -12.03
C VAL A 131 1.87 4.34 -10.78
N LYS A 132 2.25 3.79 -9.63
CA LYS A 132 2.11 4.44 -8.32
C LYS A 132 3.40 5.12 -7.88
N PRO A 133 3.31 6.25 -7.16
CA PRO A 133 4.44 6.72 -6.37
C PRO A 133 4.89 5.65 -5.38
N PHE A 134 6.18 5.58 -5.15
CA PHE A 134 6.76 4.73 -4.11
C PHE A 134 7.83 5.49 -3.34
N LEU A 135 8.15 4.98 -2.17
CA LEU A 135 9.18 5.51 -1.30
C LEU A 135 9.99 4.35 -0.73
N PHE A 136 11.12 4.65 -0.15
CA PHE A 136 11.92 3.66 0.53
C PHE A 136 11.76 3.81 2.04
N VAL A 137 11.50 2.69 2.71
CA VAL A 137 11.51 2.58 4.15
C VAL A 137 12.64 1.66 4.60
N HIS A 138 13.09 1.84 5.83
CA HIS A 138 13.96 0.89 6.49
C HIS A 138 13.42 0.50 7.86
N ALA A 139 13.72 -0.71 8.29
CA ALA A 139 13.39 -1.14 9.64
C ALA A 139 14.40 -0.55 10.62
N LYS A 140 13.90 0.10 11.66
CA LYS A 140 14.71 0.68 12.72
C LYS A 140 13.97 0.64 14.05
N GLY A 141 14.57 -0.01 15.05
CA GLY A 141 13.98 -0.15 16.37
C GLY A 141 12.58 -0.77 16.36
N GLY A 142 12.33 -1.76 15.47
CA GLY A 142 11.04 -2.43 15.33
C GLY A 142 9.95 -1.59 14.65
N LYS A 143 10.31 -0.54 13.92
CA LYS A 143 9.38 0.33 13.18
C LYS A 143 9.87 0.54 11.76
N TRP A 144 8.94 0.84 10.84
CA TRP A 144 9.28 1.36 9.53
C TRP A 144 9.51 2.87 9.59
N GLU A 145 10.71 3.32 9.25
CA GLU A 145 11.05 4.73 9.08
C GLU A 145 11.26 5.03 7.59
N VAL A 146 10.83 6.20 7.15
CA VAL A 146 11.04 6.63 5.75
C VAL A 146 12.51 6.99 5.56
N LEU A 147 13.18 6.24 4.68
CA LEU A 147 14.57 6.48 4.30
C LEU A 147 14.67 7.51 3.18
N HIS A 148 13.81 7.37 2.15
CA HIS A 148 13.78 8.26 1.00
C HIS A 148 12.37 8.38 0.44
N ASN A 149 11.95 9.62 0.15
CA ASN A 149 10.69 9.94 -0.49
C ASN A 149 10.95 10.73 -1.78
N PRO A 150 10.90 10.09 -2.96
CA PRO A 150 11.19 10.76 -4.23
C PRO A 150 10.08 11.74 -4.67
N THR A 151 8.96 11.82 -3.94
CA THR A 151 7.83 12.72 -4.26
C THR A 151 7.89 14.06 -3.50
N LYS A 152 8.98 14.30 -2.78
CA LYS A 152 9.24 15.57 -2.09
C LYS A 152 10.19 16.43 -2.89
#